data_04d7863289ea39c3554e61509cc4a579
#
_entry.id   04d7863289ea39c3554e61509cc4a579
#
_cell.length_a   1.000
_cell.length_b   1.000
_cell.length_c   1.000
_cell.angle_alpha   90.00
_cell.angle_beta   90.00
_cell.angle_gamma   90.00
#
_symmetry.space_group_name_H-M   'P 1'
#
loop_
_entity.id
_entity.type
_entity.pdbx_description
1 polymer ?
#
loop_
_entity_poly.entity_id
_entity_poly.type
_entity_poly.pdbx_seq_one_letter_code
_entity_poly.pdbx_strand_id
1 'polypeptide(L)'
;IHLVDKVVDPSSKNIPELISSTQFFKIFTAALTLTGFADSLRKDIDENYDYTRYTVQHFLISESEYYAPQTRYYKYTGFIEPDEVFNDYGINNINDLIAFAEKWYGTEEKGNYKNPKNALFKFVAYHFVERELPHNKIVPYGIQFFDKYNPAIYDRYDYFETMLGPLMKVIKPLSTPDGRDTYI
;
A
#
# COMPACT_ATOMS: atom_id res chain seq x y z
N ILE A 1 7.70 -31.94 -13.26
CA ILE A 1 8.14 -31.17 -14.43
C ILE A 1 7.15 -30.00 -14.52
N HIS A 2 7.64 -28.77 -14.31
CA HIS A 2 6.83 -27.58 -14.54
C HIS A 2 7.08 -27.14 -15.97
N LEU A 3 6.02 -27.10 -16.79
CA LEU A 3 6.07 -26.48 -18.10
C LEU A 3 5.88 -24.97 -17.88
N VAL A 4 6.91 -24.19 -18.15
CA VAL A 4 6.83 -22.73 -18.16
C VAL A 4 6.44 -22.31 -19.58
N ASP A 5 5.19 -21.97 -19.77
CA ASP A 5 4.63 -21.60 -21.07
C ASP A 5 4.95 -20.17 -21.48
N LYS A 6 5.27 -19.30 -20.51
CA LYS A 6 5.62 -17.89 -20.75
C LYS A 6 6.53 -17.36 -19.62
N VAL A 7 7.63 -16.76 -20.01
CA VAL A 7 8.42 -15.92 -19.13
C VAL A 7 7.69 -14.60 -19.00
N VAL A 8 7.28 -14.24 -17.78
CA VAL A 8 6.74 -12.92 -17.47
C VAL A 8 7.91 -12.04 -17.09
N ASP A 9 8.29 -11.13 -17.98
CA ASP A 9 9.26 -10.10 -17.64
C ASP A 9 8.70 -9.22 -16.51
N PRO A 10 9.51 -8.91 -15.50
CA PRO A 10 9.07 -7.98 -14.46
C PRO A 10 8.68 -6.65 -15.11
N SER A 11 7.50 -6.13 -14.74
CA SER A 11 7.05 -4.85 -15.25
C SER A 11 8.05 -3.76 -14.85
N SER A 12 8.59 -3.04 -15.83
CA SER A 12 9.39 -1.85 -15.59
C SER A 12 8.55 -0.62 -15.23
N LYS A 13 7.21 -0.77 -15.22
CA LYS A 13 6.27 0.32 -14.93
C LYS A 13 6.20 0.56 -13.42
N ASN A 14 6.21 1.83 -13.06
CA ASN A 14 5.87 2.23 -11.68
C ASN A 14 4.37 2.05 -11.41
N ILE A 15 3.95 2.17 -10.14
CA ILE A 15 2.56 1.96 -9.74
C ILE A 15 1.58 2.86 -10.51
N PRO A 16 1.77 4.19 -10.64
CA PRO A 16 0.90 5.04 -11.44
C PRO A 16 0.78 4.61 -12.91
N GLU A 17 1.88 4.20 -13.52
CA GLU A 17 1.87 3.72 -14.91
C GLU A 17 1.14 2.39 -15.05
N LEU A 18 1.31 1.50 -14.08
CA LEU A 18 0.61 0.21 -14.06
C LEU A 18 -0.90 0.43 -13.97
N ILE A 19 -1.36 1.25 -13.03
CA ILE A 19 -2.78 1.54 -12.81
C ILE A 19 -3.38 2.22 -14.05
N SER A 20 -2.72 3.24 -14.59
CA SER A 20 -3.21 3.99 -15.75
C SER A 20 -3.17 3.19 -17.05
N SER A 21 -2.36 2.15 -17.14
CA SER A 21 -2.29 1.29 -18.33
C SER A 21 -3.47 0.32 -18.48
N THR A 22 -4.29 0.20 -17.43
CA THR A 22 -5.48 -0.65 -17.43
C THR A 22 -6.74 0.21 -17.46
N GLN A 23 -7.80 -0.30 -18.06
CA GLN A 23 -9.08 0.41 -18.13
C GLN A 23 -9.99 0.15 -16.91
N PHE A 24 -9.48 -0.59 -15.92
CA PHE A 24 -10.28 -1.01 -14.77
C PHE A 24 -10.20 -0.04 -13.59
N PHE A 25 -9.28 0.94 -13.59
CA PHE A 25 -9.00 1.85 -12.48
C PHE A 25 -9.11 3.33 -12.87
N LYS A 26 -10.07 3.69 -13.71
CA LYS A 26 -10.21 5.07 -14.23
C LYS A 26 -10.51 6.07 -13.12
N ILE A 27 -11.41 5.71 -12.22
CA ILE A 27 -11.83 6.58 -11.09
C ILE A 27 -10.63 6.82 -10.17
N PHE A 28 -9.91 5.76 -9.80
CA PHE A 28 -8.74 5.88 -8.95
C PHE A 28 -7.58 6.61 -9.64
N THR A 29 -7.37 6.37 -10.93
CA THR A 29 -6.37 7.11 -11.74
C THR A 29 -6.66 8.62 -11.76
N ALA A 30 -7.94 9.01 -11.88
CA ALA A 30 -8.33 10.41 -11.80
C ALA A 30 -8.03 11.00 -10.42
N ALA A 31 -8.28 10.25 -9.33
CA ALA A 31 -7.95 10.67 -7.97
C ALA A 31 -6.45 10.85 -7.76
N LEU A 32 -5.61 9.91 -8.24
CA LEU A 32 -4.15 10.03 -8.21
C LEU A 32 -3.65 11.29 -8.92
N THR A 33 -4.26 11.59 -10.07
CA THR A 33 -3.87 12.76 -10.87
C THR A 33 -4.27 14.06 -10.19
N LEU A 34 -5.50 14.17 -9.70
CA LEU A 34 -6.00 15.38 -9.03
C LEU A 34 -5.23 15.70 -7.76
N THR A 35 -4.90 14.68 -6.98
CA THR A 35 -4.15 14.85 -5.72
C THR A 35 -2.66 15.07 -5.93
N GLY A 36 -2.14 14.84 -7.14
CA GLY A 36 -0.70 14.86 -7.41
C GLY A 36 0.05 13.69 -6.76
N PHE A 37 -0.65 12.73 -6.18
CA PHE A 37 -0.05 11.58 -5.49
C PHE A 37 0.75 10.68 -6.44
N ALA A 38 0.37 10.66 -7.72
CA ALA A 38 1.11 9.95 -8.74
C ALA A 38 2.58 10.37 -8.84
N ASP A 39 2.87 11.66 -8.62
CA ASP A 39 4.25 12.17 -8.68
C ASP A 39 5.08 11.71 -7.47
N SER A 40 4.44 11.58 -6.31
CA SER A 40 5.08 11.01 -5.11
C SER A 40 5.41 9.53 -5.30
N LEU A 41 4.50 8.77 -5.90
CA LEU A 41 4.69 7.33 -6.16
C LEU A 41 5.70 7.02 -7.27
N ARG A 42 6.08 8.00 -8.09
CA ARG A 42 7.16 7.86 -9.10
C ARG A 42 8.55 8.00 -8.53
N LYS A 43 8.66 8.55 -7.33
CA LYS A 43 9.96 8.68 -6.67
C LYS A 43 10.41 7.31 -6.18
N ASP A 44 11.55 6.88 -6.64
CA ASP A 44 12.19 5.62 -6.28
C ASP A 44 13.38 5.79 -5.33
N ILE A 45 13.99 6.98 -5.31
CA ILE A 45 15.17 7.29 -4.48
C ILE A 45 14.85 8.46 -3.55
N ASP A 46 15.28 8.33 -2.30
CA ASP A 46 15.26 9.41 -1.33
C ASP A 46 16.52 10.28 -1.48
N GLU A 47 16.37 11.39 -2.18
CA GLU A 47 17.47 12.34 -2.44
C GLU A 47 17.98 13.03 -1.17
N ASN A 48 17.18 13.03 -0.08
CA ASN A 48 17.56 13.65 1.20
C ASN A 48 18.19 12.65 2.17
N TYR A 49 18.37 11.41 1.75
CA TYR A 49 18.94 10.39 2.59
C TYR A 49 20.45 10.58 2.77
N ASP A 50 20.83 10.78 4.02
CA ASP A 50 22.24 10.88 4.42
C ASP A 50 22.64 9.60 5.20
N TYR A 51 23.27 8.66 4.51
CA TYR A 51 23.66 7.38 5.10
C TYR A 51 24.66 7.52 6.26
N THR A 52 25.42 8.60 6.32
CA THR A 52 26.41 8.81 7.39
C THR A 52 25.78 8.95 8.76
N ARG A 53 24.52 9.37 8.82
CA ARG A 53 23.72 9.47 10.06
C ARG A 53 23.32 8.12 10.63
N TYR A 54 23.38 7.07 9.81
CA TYR A 54 22.91 5.73 10.15
C TYR A 54 24.04 4.70 10.23
N THR A 55 25.29 5.14 10.08
CA THR A 55 26.45 4.28 10.26
C THR A 55 26.62 3.96 11.75
N VAL A 56 26.56 2.69 12.08
CA VAL A 56 26.69 2.21 13.48
C VAL A 56 27.98 1.41 13.60
N GLN A 57 28.83 1.80 14.55
CA GLN A 57 29.98 1.01 14.95
C GLN A 57 29.52 -0.11 15.87
N HIS A 58 29.67 -1.36 15.47
CA HIS A 58 29.27 -2.50 16.28
C HIS A 58 30.44 -2.98 17.13
N PHE A 59 30.38 -2.72 18.43
CA PHE A 59 31.43 -3.04 19.41
C PHE A 59 31.72 -4.54 19.61
N LEU A 60 30.84 -5.43 19.18
CA LEU A 60 30.91 -6.85 19.50
C LEU A 60 31.43 -7.74 18.37
N ILE A 61 31.65 -7.20 17.17
CA ILE A 61 32.14 -7.95 16.03
C ILE A 61 33.33 -7.18 15.47
N SER A 62 34.52 -7.59 15.91
CA SER A 62 35.84 -7.09 15.49
C SER A 62 35.85 -6.14 14.29
N GLU A 63 36.17 -4.87 14.52
CA GLU A 63 36.66 -3.87 13.54
C GLU A 63 35.87 -3.70 12.21
N SER A 64 34.74 -4.37 12.01
CA SER A 64 33.92 -4.15 10.83
C SER A 64 32.93 -3.04 11.09
N GLU A 65 33.13 -1.91 10.45
CA GLU A 65 32.16 -0.84 10.38
C GLU A 65 30.96 -1.30 9.56
N TYR A 66 29.76 -1.34 10.15
CA TYR A 66 28.53 -1.54 9.41
C TYR A 66 28.09 -0.21 8.83
N TYR A 67 28.30 -0.06 7.55
CA TYR A 67 27.79 1.12 6.83
C TYR A 67 26.32 0.91 6.47
N ALA A 68 25.51 1.92 6.71
CA ALA A 68 24.17 1.97 6.16
C ALA A 68 24.26 1.96 4.61
N PRO A 69 23.25 1.42 3.90
CA PRO A 69 23.19 1.52 2.46
C PRO A 69 23.36 2.97 1.99
N GLN A 70 24.18 3.21 0.97
CA GLN A 70 24.41 4.57 0.48
C GLN A 70 23.19 5.21 -0.18
N THR A 71 22.24 4.38 -0.60
CA THR A 71 21.01 4.81 -1.25
C THR A 71 19.81 4.20 -0.52
N ARG A 72 18.82 5.04 -0.20
CA ARG A 72 17.54 4.61 0.30
C ARG A 72 16.51 4.68 -0.82
N TYR A 73 15.88 3.54 -1.10
CA TYR A 73 14.82 3.46 -2.09
C TYR A 73 13.45 3.56 -1.43
N TYR A 74 12.58 4.35 -2.02
CA TYR A 74 11.15 4.30 -1.71
C TYR A 74 10.54 3.05 -2.33
N LYS A 75 9.70 2.40 -1.56
CA LYS A 75 8.95 1.23 -1.99
C LYS A 75 7.50 1.41 -1.53
N TYR A 76 6.57 1.08 -2.40
CA TYR A 76 5.16 1.27 -2.12
C TYR A 76 4.38 -0.01 -2.42
N THR A 77 3.30 -0.21 -1.67
CA THR A 77 2.25 -1.17 -1.97
C THR A 77 0.93 -0.42 -2.00
N GLY A 78 0.16 -0.57 -3.08
CA GLY A 78 -1.16 0.02 -3.23
C GLY A 78 -2.25 -1.04 -3.14
N PHE A 79 -3.30 -0.74 -2.39
CA PHE A 79 -4.54 -1.51 -2.28
C PHE A 79 -5.63 -0.72 -2.99
N ILE A 80 -5.90 -1.08 -4.25
CA ILE A 80 -6.66 -0.22 -5.15
C ILE A 80 -7.87 -0.96 -5.67
N GLU A 81 -9.04 -0.40 -5.46
CA GLU A 81 -10.30 -0.93 -5.94
C GLU A 81 -10.50 -0.63 -7.44
N PRO A 82 -10.96 -1.61 -8.21
CA PRO A 82 -11.38 -1.38 -9.58
C PRO A 82 -12.70 -0.57 -9.65
N ASP A 83 -12.94 0.04 -10.81
CA ASP A 83 -14.14 0.86 -11.06
C ASP A 83 -15.45 0.09 -10.79
N GLU A 84 -15.45 -1.24 -10.98
CA GLU A 84 -16.60 -2.09 -10.70
C GLU A 84 -16.99 -2.02 -9.21
N VAL A 85 -16.02 -2.09 -8.31
CA VAL A 85 -16.26 -1.98 -6.86
C VAL A 85 -16.79 -0.58 -6.52
N PHE A 86 -16.24 0.47 -7.10
CA PHE A 86 -16.75 1.83 -6.90
C PHE A 86 -18.20 1.97 -7.37
N ASN A 87 -18.52 1.39 -8.53
CA ASN A 87 -19.88 1.43 -9.07
C ASN A 87 -20.90 0.73 -8.18
N ASP A 88 -20.52 -0.38 -7.53
CA ASP A 88 -21.37 -1.09 -6.56
C ASP A 88 -21.75 -0.22 -5.35
N TYR A 89 -20.88 0.74 -5.02
CA TYR A 89 -21.14 1.74 -3.98
C TYR A 89 -21.77 3.04 -4.51
N GLY A 90 -22.19 3.07 -5.78
CA GLY A 90 -22.81 4.24 -6.42
C GLY A 90 -21.80 5.35 -6.79
N ILE A 91 -20.52 5.03 -6.81
CA ILE A 91 -19.43 5.94 -7.20
C ILE A 91 -19.09 5.67 -8.66
N ASN A 92 -19.59 6.47 -9.58
CA ASN A 92 -19.47 6.23 -11.02
C ASN A 92 -18.41 7.11 -11.69
N ASN A 93 -17.94 8.13 -11.00
CA ASN A 93 -16.96 9.09 -11.50
C ASN A 93 -16.20 9.76 -10.35
N ILE A 94 -15.22 10.60 -10.71
CA ILE A 94 -14.37 11.28 -9.74
C ILE A 94 -15.14 12.23 -8.80
N ASN A 95 -16.24 12.85 -9.27
CA ASN A 95 -17.01 13.76 -8.43
C ASN A 95 -17.77 12.99 -7.34
N ASP A 96 -18.28 11.80 -7.68
CA ASP A 96 -18.92 10.91 -6.70
C ASP A 96 -17.89 10.45 -5.67
N LEU A 97 -16.66 10.14 -6.10
CA LEU A 97 -15.57 9.75 -5.20
C LEU A 97 -15.17 10.91 -4.27
N ILE A 98 -15.12 12.14 -4.79
CA ILE A 98 -14.85 13.33 -3.97
C ILE A 98 -15.94 13.48 -2.89
N ALA A 99 -17.22 13.38 -3.27
CA ALA A 99 -18.34 13.46 -2.35
C ALA A 99 -18.30 12.34 -1.29
N PHE A 100 -17.94 11.14 -1.71
CA PHE A 100 -17.72 10.01 -0.82
C PHE A 100 -16.58 10.28 0.18
N ALA A 101 -15.43 10.73 -0.31
CA ALA A 101 -14.29 11.06 0.54
C ALA A 101 -14.63 12.19 1.54
N GLU A 102 -15.32 13.24 1.10
CA GLU A 102 -15.77 14.36 1.97
C GLU A 102 -16.68 13.87 3.09
N LYS A 103 -17.49 12.85 2.85
CA LYS A 103 -18.37 12.27 3.88
C LYS A 103 -17.56 11.62 5.02
N TRP A 104 -16.42 11.00 4.72
CA TRP A 104 -15.63 10.26 5.70
C TRP A 104 -14.48 11.09 6.31
N TYR A 105 -13.85 11.95 5.52
CA TYR A 105 -12.66 12.72 5.92
C TYR A 105 -12.93 14.20 6.17
N GLY A 106 -14.19 14.65 5.97
CA GLY A 106 -14.61 16.04 6.15
C GLY A 106 -14.35 16.90 4.91
N THR A 107 -14.65 18.19 5.02
CA THR A 107 -14.62 19.16 3.89
C THR A 107 -13.48 20.16 4.02
N GLU A 108 -12.47 19.87 4.84
CA GLU A 108 -11.31 20.73 4.99
C GLU A 108 -10.56 20.86 3.66
N GLU A 109 -10.05 22.04 3.33
CA GLU A 109 -9.34 22.32 2.07
C GLU A 109 -10.12 21.88 0.81
N LYS A 110 -11.45 22.04 0.81
CA LYS A 110 -12.29 21.69 -0.33
C LYS A 110 -11.82 22.36 -1.62
N GLY A 111 -11.67 21.55 -2.69
CA GLY A 111 -11.16 22.02 -3.98
C GLY A 111 -9.63 22.13 -4.09
N ASN A 112 -8.92 22.08 -2.98
CA ASN A 112 -7.45 22.05 -2.95
C ASN A 112 -6.97 20.61 -2.80
N TYR A 113 -7.13 19.82 -3.86
CA TYR A 113 -6.90 18.36 -3.83
C TYR A 113 -5.46 17.94 -3.55
N LYS A 114 -4.48 18.83 -3.74
CA LYS A 114 -3.06 18.56 -3.44
C LYS A 114 -2.69 18.78 -1.98
N ASN A 115 -3.59 19.36 -1.18
CA ASN A 115 -3.34 19.59 0.23
C ASN A 115 -3.56 18.28 1.01
N PRO A 116 -2.63 17.88 1.90
CA PRO A 116 -2.77 16.66 2.72
C PRO A 116 -3.99 16.66 3.65
N LYS A 117 -4.58 17.82 3.94
CA LYS A 117 -5.81 17.91 4.73
C LYS A 117 -7.08 17.70 3.91
N ASN A 118 -7.00 17.76 2.58
CA ASN A 118 -8.14 17.54 1.69
C ASN A 118 -8.64 16.09 1.77
N ALA A 119 -9.94 15.89 1.73
CA ALA A 119 -10.59 14.60 1.85
C ALA A 119 -10.16 13.60 0.79
N LEU A 120 -10.07 14.02 -0.48
CA LEU A 120 -9.63 13.13 -1.57
C LEU A 120 -8.16 12.74 -1.41
N PHE A 121 -7.29 13.66 -0.97
CA PHE A 121 -5.90 13.34 -0.66
C PHE A 121 -5.79 12.28 0.43
N LYS A 122 -6.54 12.46 1.53
CA LYS A 122 -6.59 11.50 2.63
C LYS A 122 -7.08 10.13 2.17
N PHE A 123 -8.13 10.12 1.33
CA PHE A 123 -8.64 8.89 0.74
C PHE A 123 -7.54 8.16 -0.05
N VAL A 124 -6.87 8.84 -0.96
CA VAL A 124 -5.79 8.25 -1.77
C VAL A 124 -4.64 7.77 -0.89
N ALA A 125 -4.19 8.59 0.07
CA ALA A 125 -3.08 8.25 0.95
C ALA A 125 -3.37 6.99 1.82
N TYR A 126 -4.63 6.76 2.19
CA TYR A 126 -5.03 5.57 2.94
C TYR A 126 -4.82 4.26 2.16
N HIS A 127 -4.85 4.30 0.84
CA HIS A 127 -4.70 3.13 -0.02
C HIS A 127 -3.24 2.73 -0.28
N PHE A 128 -2.28 3.45 0.26
CA PHE A 128 -0.86 3.17 0.07
C PHE A 128 -0.12 2.94 1.38
N VAL A 129 0.82 2.00 1.33
CA VAL A 129 1.80 1.74 2.39
C VAL A 129 3.18 2.01 1.79
N GLU A 130 4.01 2.82 2.48
CA GLU A 130 5.40 3.10 2.07
C GLU A 130 6.30 1.91 2.43
N ARG A 131 5.97 0.78 1.85
CA ARG A 131 6.69 -0.48 2.03
C ARG A 131 6.36 -1.43 0.89
N GLU A 132 7.35 -2.18 0.42
CA GLU A 132 7.11 -3.30 -0.47
C GLU A 132 6.56 -4.49 0.31
N LEU A 133 5.34 -4.87 0.01
CA LEU A 133 4.68 -6.03 0.59
C LEU A 133 4.39 -7.05 -0.51
N PRO A 134 5.21 -8.09 -0.67
CA PRO A 134 4.89 -9.17 -1.57
C PRO A 134 3.64 -9.91 -1.09
N HIS A 135 2.87 -10.47 -2.00
CA HIS A 135 1.58 -11.11 -1.73
C HIS A 135 1.61 -12.10 -0.54
N ASN A 136 2.69 -12.86 -0.39
CA ASN A 136 2.86 -13.81 0.71
C ASN A 136 3.10 -13.15 2.08
N LYS A 137 3.25 -11.82 2.13
CA LYS A 137 3.33 -11.04 3.37
C LYS A 137 2.04 -10.30 3.71
N ILE A 138 1.09 -10.27 2.76
CA ILE A 138 -0.26 -9.71 2.96
C ILE A 138 -1.16 -10.85 3.41
N VAL A 139 -0.87 -11.40 4.56
CA VAL A 139 -1.65 -12.51 5.14
C VAL A 139 -2.03 -12.14 6.55
N PRO A 140 -3.22 -12.58 7.03
CA PRO A 140 -3.51 -12.49 8.46
C PRO A 140 -2.44 -13.30 9.19
N TYR A 141 -1.59 -12.62 9.92
CA TYR A 141 -0.54 -13.25 10.69
C TYR A 141 -1.16 -13.87 11.94
N GLY A 142 -1.85 -14.98 11.76
CA GLY A 142 -2.06 -15.91 12.85
C GLY A 142 -0.71 -16.59 13.09
N ILE A 143 -0.04 -16.28 14.18
CA ILE A 143 1.08 -17.12 14.60
C ILE A 143 0.49 -18.50 14.83
N GLN A 144 0.69 -19.40 13.89
CA GLN A 144 0.45 -20.82 14.09
C GLN A 144 1.56 -21.40 15.00
N PHE A 145 1.80 -20.77 16.11
CA PHE A 145 2.32 -21.51 17.23
C PHE A 145 1.11 -22.22 17.84
N PHE A 146 0.98 -23.48 17.51
CA PHE A 146 0.14 -24.40 18.25
C PHE A 146 0.65 -24.47 19.68
N ASP A 147 0.46 -23.41 20.43
CA ASP A 147 0.51 -23.50 21.86
C ASP A 147 -0.83 -24.06 22.33
N LYS A 148 -0.84 -25.36 22.51
CA LYS A 148 -1.98 -26.13 23.03
C LYS A 148 -2.50 -25.55 24.38
N TYR A 149 -1.73 -24.68 25.02
CA TYR A 149 -1.98 -24.20 26.37
C TYR A 149 -2.42 -22.74 26.45
N ASN A 150 -2.35 -21.97 25.37
CA ASN A 150 -2.74 -20.57 25.39
C ASN A 150 -3.45 -20.11 24.11
N PRO A 151 -4.76 -20.40 23.97
CA PRO A 151 -5.53 -20.03 22.79
C PRO A 151 -5.66 -18.51 22.57
N ALA A 152 -5.36 -17.67 23.57
CA ALA A 152 -5.44 -16.23 23.45
C ALA A 152 -4.30 -15.59 22.60
N ILE A 153 -3.33 -16.37 22.15
CA ILE A 153 -2.22 -15.89 21.30
C ILE A 153 -2.60 -15.89 19.80
N TYR A 154 -3.75 -16.46 19.45
CA TYR A 154 -4.12 -16.75 18.05
C TYR A 154 -4.65 -15.56 17.25
N ASP A 155 -4.93 -14.42 17.87
CA ASP A 155 -5.51 -13.24 17.21
C ASP A 155 -4.49 -12.11 17.00
N ARG A 156 -3.25 -12.43 16.64
CA ARG A 156 -2.31 -11.40 16.22
C ARG A 156 -2.50 -11.13 14.73
N TYR A 157 -2.97 -9.93 14.43
CA TYR A 157 -3.09 -9.43 13.07
C TYR A 157 -1.89 -8.55 12.76
N ASP A 158 -1.36 -8.67 11.53
CA ASP A 158 -0.45 -7.67 11.03
C ASP A 158 -1.22 -6.40 10.68
N TYR A 159 -0.66 -5.29 11.13
CA TYR A 159 -1.14 -3.97 10.81
C TYR A 159 -0.10 -3.28 9.95
N PHE A 160 -0.56 -2.66 8.88
CA PHE A 160 0.28 -1.87 8.01
C PHE A 160 -0.09 -0.40 8.18
N GLU A 161 0.91 0.43 8.52
CA GLU A 161 0.72 1.87 8.58
C GLU A 161 0.56 2.40 7.16
N THR A 162 -0.58 3.03 6.90
CA THR A 162 -0.86 3.68 5.62
C THR A 162 -0.14 5.01 5.51
N MET A 163 0.01 5.54 4.29
CA MET A 163 0.60 6.88 4.11
C MET A 163 -0.26 8.02 4.69
N LEU A 164 -1.49 7.73 5.08
CA LEU A 164 -2.34 8.64 5.86
C LEU A 164 -2.01 8.60 7.36
N GLY A 165 -1.39 7.51 7.86
CA GLY A 165 -1.08 7.24 9.27
C GLY A 165 -1.95 6.17 9.93
N PRO A 166 -3.28 6.11 9.73
CA PRO A 166 -4.09 5.02 10.28
C PRO A 166 -3.61 3.64 9.83
N LEU A 167 -3.77 2.67 10.73
CA LEU A 167 -3.36 1.30 10.48
C LEU A 167 -4.41 0.55 9.64
N MET A 168 -3.93 -0.15 8.63
CA MET A 168 -4.72 -1.12 7.86
C MET A 168 -4.53 -2.50 8.49
N LYS A 169 -5.64 -3.21 8.71
CA LYS A 169 -5.67 -4.57 9.22
C LYS A 169 -6.00 -5.54 8.10
N VAL A 170 -5.20 -6.60 7.96
CA VAL A 170 -5.56 -7.71 7.07
C VAL A 170 -6.49 -8.65 7.82
N ILE A 171 -7.69 -8.82 7.30
CA ILE A 171 -8.69 -9.76 7.84
C ILE A 171 -8.82 -10.90 6.84
N LYS A 172 -8.66 -12.15 7.31
CA LYS A 172 -9.00 -13.31 6.49
C LYS A 172 -10.52 -13.38 6.39
N PRO A 173 -11.12 -13.20 5.21
CA PRO A 173 -12.54 -13.41 5.05
C PRO A 173 -12.88 -14.88 5.32
N LEU A 174 -14.05 -15.13 5.81
CA LEU A 174 -14.63 -16.48 5.86
C LEU A 174 -14.51 -17.08 4.45
N SER A 175 -13.95 -18.28 4.36
CA SER A 175 -13.67 -18.98 3.11
C SER A 175 -14.79 -18.81 2.10
N THR A 176 -14.48 -18.24 0.94
CA THR A 176 -15.42 -18.25 -0.17
C THR A 176 -15.66 -19.68 -0.63
N PRO A 177 -16.85 -20.03 -1.13
CA PRO A 177 -17.18 -21.38 -1.54
C PRO A 177 -16.24 -21.99 -2.59
N ASP A 178 -15.49 -21.17 -3.30
CA ASP A 178 -14.52 -21.57 -4.33
C ASP A 178 -13.09 -21.77 -3.79
N GLY A 179 -12.89 -21.64 -2.48
CA GLY A 179 -11.59 -21.84 -1.82
C GLY A 179 -10.56 -20.76 -2.11
N ARG A 180 -10.95 -19.66 -2.76
CA ARG A 180 -10.06 -18.52 -2.97
C ARG A 180 -10.08 -17.62 -1.75
N ASP A 181 -8.94 -17.47 -1.12
CA ASP A 181 -8.78 -16.50 -0.03
C ASP A 181 -8.73 -15.10 -0.65
N THR A 182 -9.80 -14.34 -0.51
CA THR A 182 -9.80 -12.91 -0.84
C THR A 182 -9.22 -12.17 0.35
N TYR A 183 -8.15 -11.43 0.15
CA TYR A 183 -7.52 -10.61 1.17
C TYR A 183 -7.97 -9.15 0.99
N ILE A 184 -8.51 -8.57 2.03
CA ILE A 184 -8.78 -7.13 2.12
C ILE A 184 -8.27 -6.64 3.46
#